data_dd2511e40c18245800c65f04b98e1751
#
_entry.id   dd2511e40c18245800c65f04b98e1751
#
_cell.length_a   1.000
_cell.length_b   1.000
_cell.length_c   1.000
_cell.angle_alpha   90.00
_cell.angle_beta   90.00
_cell.angle_gamma   90.00
#
_symmetry.space_group_name_H-M   'P 1'
#
loop_
_entity.id
_entity.type
_entity.pdbx_description
1 polymer ?
#
loop_
_entity_poly.entity_id
_entity_poly.type
_entity_poly.pdbx_seq_one_letter_code
_entity_poly.pdbx_strand_id
1 'polypeptide(L)'
;MPGLLSAMEGFCVIGIVIATGYVAARMRIGGPTAQMVLNRFSFFVSSPCLMFAILSKEKIFEIFHSSIVVAFFSALLVGVVFLILNRLFFHMKAADATIGALNSLYLNSNNIGLPIATYILGNPALVAPILVMQQAVFTPIGLTVLDVTTKGKVSAKEILKQPLHQPLLIGSLLGIAVSAISAKVGYFVIPSFIYDPIDMIGDSAVPMILMAFGMSLHGTKPLQDKSNIPAVFTVAALKNIVMPIIAFLLSYFVMGFRGATLYACVVLAALPTGQNVYNYAARYNVGLSFARDGILFSTLTSPIFIAIIAVLLG
;
A
#
# COMPACT_ATOMS: atom_id res chain seq x y z
N MET A 1 -15.59 -23.20 1.31
CA MET A 1 -14.65 -22.96 2.43
C MET A 1 -13.15 -23.05 2.05
N PRO A 2 -12.75 -23.29 0.79
CA PRO A 2 -11.32 -23.27 0.42
C PRO A 2 -10.68 -21.90 0.65
N GLY A 3 -11.38 -20.81 0.34
CA GLY A 3 -10.83 -19.46 0.48
C GLY A 3 -10.52 -19.02 1.91
N LEU A 4 -11.31 -19.45 2.90
CA LEU A 4 -11.03 -19.16 4.31
C LEU A 4 -9.76 -19.86 4.79
N LEU A 5 -9.57 -21.14 4.42
CA LEU A 5 -8.38 -21.90 4.82
C LEU A 5 -7.11 -21.27 4.23
N SER A 6 -7.13 -20.95 2.92
CA SER A 6 -5.99 -20.28 2.25
C SER A 6 -5.71 -18.90 2.85
N ALA A 7 -6.74 -18.14 3.18
CA ALA A 7 -6.56 -16.84 3.87
C ALA A 7 -5.96 -17.02 5.27
N MET A 8 -6.40 -18.01 6.04
CA MET A 8 -5.83 -18.31 7.37
C MET A 8 -4.37 -18.76 7.26
N GLU A 9 -4.02 -19.61 6.32
CA GLU A 9 -2.63 -20.02 6.04
C GLU A 9 -1.78 -18.78 5.68
N GLY A 10 -2.27 -17.93 4.78
CA GLY A 10 -1.58 -16.69 4.42
C GLY A 10 -1.37 -15.76 5.63
N PHE A 11 -2.39 -15.58 6.47
CA PHE A 11 -2.26 -14.78 7.70
C PHE A 11 -1.29 -15.41 8.71
N CYS A 12 -1.26 -16.74 8.83
CA CYS A 12 -0.29 -17.42 9.68
C CYS A 12 1.14 -17.18 9.19
N VAL A 13 1.40 -17.32 7.89
CA VAL A 13 2.73 -17.03 7.31
C VAL A 13 3.15 -15.59 7.59
N ILE A 14 2.29 -14.62 7.26
CA ILE A 14 2.53 -13.19 7.50
C ILE A 14 2.77 -12.94 8.99
N GLY A 15 1.90 -13.46 9.86
CA GLY A 15 1.96 -13.28 11.31
C GLY A 15 3.23 -13.84 11.95
N ILE A 16 3.69 -15.02 11.52
CA ILE A 16 4.93 -15.63 12.01
C ILE A 16 6.14 -14.78 11.65
N VAL A 17 6.23 -14.28 10.41
CA VAL A 17 7.35 -13.43 9.98
C VAL A 17 7.34 -12.08 10.71
N ILE A 18 6.17 -11.47 10.92
CA ILE A 18 6.02 -10.26 11.74
C ILE A 18 6.46 -10.52 13.19
N ALA A 19 6.00 -11.62 13.79
CA ALA A 19 6.38 -12.00 15.15
C ALA A 19 7.90 -12.21 15.27
N THR A 20 8.52 -12.83 14.27
CA THR A 20 9.98 -12.98 14.20
C THR A 20 10.68 -11.62 14.23
N GLY A 21 10.20 -10.66 13.44
CA GLY A 21 10.73 -9.28 13.45
C GLY A 21 10.57 -8.61 14.83
N TYR A 22 9.41 -8.75 15.47
CA TYR A 22 9.16 -8.23 16.82
C TYR A 22 10.12 -8.82 17.86
N VAL A 23 10.31 -10.14 17.84
CA VAL A 23 11.25 -10.82 18.74
C VAL A 23 12.69 -10.37 18.50
N ALA A 24 13.10 -10.25 17.23
CA ALA A 24 14.43 -9.74 16.88
C ALA A 24 14.68 -8.32 17.43
N ALA A 25 13.68 -7.42 17.33
CA ALA A 25 13.77 -6.09 17.93
C ALA A 25 13.88 -6.13 19.46
N ARG A 26 13.09 -7.00 20.11
CA ARG A 26 13.16 -7.20 21.57
C ARG A 26 14.52 -7.74 22.03
N MET A 27 15.12 -8.62 21.23
CA MET A 27 16.47 -9.17 21.46
C MET A 27 17.59 -8.21 21.01
N ARG A 28 17.26 -7.03 20.47
CA ARG A 28 18.20 -6.02 19.93
C ARG A 28 19.09 -6.55 18.80
N ILE A 29 18.63 -7.54 18.05
CA ILE A 29 19.35 -8.07 16.89
C ILE A 29 19.45 -6.98 15.82
N GLY A 30 20.68 -6.71 15.35
CA GLY A 30 20.97 -5.66 14.37
C GLY A 30 21.01 -4.23 14.93
N GLY A 31 20.80 -4.06 16.24
CA GLY A 31 20.92 -2.76 16.93
C GLY A 31 19.73 -1.82 16.71
N PRO A 32 19.81 -0.56 17.15
CA PRO A 32 18.68 0.37 17.19
C PRO A 32 18.20 0.82 15.80
N THR A 33 19.02 0.68 14.77
CA THR A 33 18.69 1.09 13.39
C THR A 33 18.25 -0.08 12.50
N ALA A 34 18.22 -1.31 13.01
CA ALA A 34 17.92 -2.51 12.21
C ALA A 34 16.61 -2.40 11.41
N GLN A 35 15.56 -1.95 12.05
CA GLN A 35 14.25 -1.73 11.40
C GLN A 35 14.35 -0.75 10.22
N MET A 36 15.04 0.37 10.40
CA MET A 36 15.23 1.37 9.36
C MET A 36 16.08 0.83 8.21
N VAL A 37 17.16 0.10 8.51
CA VAL A 37 18.03 -0.51 7.50
C VAL A 37 17.26 -1.52 6.65
N LEU A 38 16.55 -2.47 7.27
CA LEU A 38 15.73 -3.46 6.56
C LEU A 38 14.67 -2.78 5.68
N ASN A 39 13.97 -1.78 6.21
CA ASN A 39 12.96 -1.05 5.46
C ASN A 39 13.54 -0.32 4.25
N ARG A 40 14.72 0.30 4.39
CA ARG A 40 15.40 0.98 3.28
C ARG A 40 15.90 0.00 2.22
N PHE A 41 16.51 -1.11 2.62
CA PHE A 41 16.94 -2.14 1.68
C PHE A 41 15.76 -2.71 0.90
N SER A 42 14.69 -3.06 1.60
CA SER A 42 13.49 -3.54 0.97
C SER A 42 12.91 -2.51 -0.02
N PHE A 43 12.81 -1.25 0.38
CA PHE A 43 12.20 -0.19 -0.45
C PHE A 43 13.05 0.17 -1.68
N PHE A 44 14.37 0.30 -1.52
CA PHE A 44 15.26 0.79 -2.59
C PHE A 44 15.84 -0.31 -3.47
N VAL A 45 15.88 -1.56 -2.99
CA VAL A 45 16.54 -2.68 -3.69
C VAL A 45 15.57 -3.82 -3.94
N SER A 46 15.09 -4.49 -2.90
CA SER A 46 14.37 -5.75 -3.09
C SER A 46 12.99 -5.56 -3.71
N SER A 47 12.19 -4.58 -3.26
CA SER A 47 10.84 -4.38 -3.82
C SER A 47 10.83 -3.93 -5.28
N PRO A 48 11.72 -3.03 -5.75
CA PRO A 48 11.84 -2.75 -7.19
C PRO A 48 12.22 -3.98 -8.02
N CYS A 49 13.15 -4.80 -7.53
CA CYS A 49 13.52 -6.06 -8.20
C CYS A 49 12.34 -7.04 -8.24
N LEU A 50 11.58 -7.18 -7.15
CA LEU A 50 10.39 -8.01 -7.10
C LEU A 50 9.34 -7.55 -8.12
N MET A 51 9.03 -6.25 -8.15
CA MET A 51 8.06 -5.70 -9.11
C MET A 51 8.52 -5.88 -10.55
N PHE A 52 9.80 -5.66 -10.82
CA PHE A 52 10.38 -5.93 -12.15
C PHE A 52 10.23 -7.40 -12.53
N ALA A 53 10.65 -8.32 -11.65
CA ALA A 53 10.62 -9.75 -11.92
C ALA A 53 9.19 -10.26 -12.21
N ILE A 54 8.23 -9.88 -11.36
CA ILE A 54 6.82 -10.26 -11.51
C ILE A 54 6.25 -9.68 -12.81
N LEU A 55 6.31 -8.36 -12.99
CA LEU A 55 5.63 -7.69 -14.09
C LEU A 55 6.27 -7.97 -15.46
N SER A 56 7.54 -8.34 -15.50
CA SER A 56 8.21 -8.72 -16.76
C SER A 56 7.68 -10.02 -17.37
N LYS A 57 7.07 -10.90 -16.56
CA LYS A 57 6.48 -12.19 -17.00
C LYS A 57 4.96 -12.16 -17.12
N GLU A 58 4.29 -11.14 -16.58
CA GLU A 58 2.83 -11.06 -16.55
C GLU A 58 2.24 -10.47 -17.83
N LYS A 59 1.02 -10.90 -18.15
CA LYS A 59 0.20 -10.30 -19.22
C LYS A 59 -0.48 -9.03 -18.73
N ILE A 60 0.24 -7.93 -18.78
CA ILE A 60 -0.09 -6.68 -18.11
C ILE A 60 -1.44 -6.11 -18.51
N PHE A 61 -1.81 -6.22 -19.78
CA PHE A 61 -3.10 -5.70 -20.26
C PHE A 61 -4.31 -6.36 -19.59
N GLU A 62 -4.17 -7.62 -19.13
CA GLU A 62 -5.25 -8.32 -18.42
C GLU A 62 -5.39 -7.82 -16.97
N ILE A 63 -4.29 -7.44 -16.32
CA ILE A 63 -4.27 -7.00 -14.91
C ILE A 63 -4.65 -5.52 -14.76
N PHE A 64 -4.18 -4.66 -15.68
CA PHE A 64 -4.38 -3.22 -15.57
C PHE A 64 -5.75 -2.72 -16.04
N HIS A 65 -6.49 -3.51 -16.83
CA HIS A 65 -7.63 -2.98 -17.59
C HIS A 65 -8.83 -2.57 -16.72
N SER A 66 -9.08 -3.20 -15.60
CA SER A 66 -10.33 -2.98 -14.87
C SER A 66 -10.17 -2.79 -13.36
N SER A 67 -9.22 -3.44 -12.71
CA SER A 67 -9.00 -3.32 -11.26
C SER A 67 -8.52 -1.92 -10.84
N ILE A 68 -7.77 -1.23 -11.71
CA ILE A 68 -7.30 0.14 -11.45
C ILE A 68 -8.46 1.13 -11.32
N VAL A 69 -9.54 0.94 -12.08
CA VAL A 69 -10.74 1.81 -12.03
C VAL A 69 -11.40 1.69 -10.66
N VAL A 70 -11.59 0.46 -10.17
CA VAL A 70 -12.14 0.21 -8.83
C VAL A 70 -11.25 0.81 -7.75
N ALA A 71 -9.93 0.56 -7.83
CA ALA A 71 -8.97 1.09 -6.85
C ALA A 71 -8.94 2.62 -6.85
N PHE A 72 -8.97 3.25 -8.03
CA PHE A 72 -8.98 4.71 -8.17
C PHE A 72 -10.22 5.34 -7.55
N PHE A 73 -11.41 4.90 -7.98
CA PHE A 73 -12.65 5.51 -7.54
C PHE A 73 -12.97 5.20 -6.08
N SER A 74 -12.68 4.00 -5.58
CA SER A 74 -12.87 3.69 -4.17
C SER A 74 -11.96 4.54 -3.27
N ALA A 75 -10.69 4.71 -3.63
CA ALA A 75 -9.77 5.57 -2.92
C ALA A 75 -10.18 7.05 -2.99
N LEU A 76 -10.51 7.55 -4.18
CA LEU A 76 -10.95 8.94 -4.37
C LEU A 76 -12.19 9.27 -3.54
N LEU A 77 -13.21 8.41 -3.61
CA LEU A 77 -14.46 8.62 -2.86
C LEU A 77 -14.23 8.65 -1.36
N VAL A 78 -13.41 7.74 -0.82
CA VAL A 78 -13.10 7.74 0.61
C VAL A 78 -12.32 9.00 1.03
N GLY A 79 -11.37 9.45 0.21
CA GLY A 79 -10.68 10.72 0.45
C GLY A 79 -11.64 11.92 0.46
N VAL A 80 -12.58 11.97 -0.47
CA VAL A 80 -13.63 13.01 -0.52
C VAL A 80 -14.53 12.93 0.70
N VAL A 81 -14.97 11.72 1.09
CA VAL A 81 -15.79 11.52 2.31
C VAL A 81 -15.05 12.05 3.54
N PHE A 82 -13.74 11.76 3.68
CA PHE A 82 -12.97 12.33 4.78
C PHE A 82 -12.96 13.87 4.77
N LEU A 83 -12.78 14.50 3.61
CA LEU A 83 -12.79 15.97 3.50
C LEU A 83 -14.15 16.56 3.87
N ILE A 84 -15.25 15.90 3.51
CA ILE A 84 -16.61 16.29 3.91
C ILE A 84 -16.76 16.17 5.44
N LEU A 85 -16.35 15.03 6.03
CA LEU A 85 -16.40 14.83 7.47
C LEU A 85 -15.50 15.82 8.22
N ASN A 86 -14.33 16.15 7.65
CA ASN A 86 -13.48 17.19 8.21
C ASN A 86 -14.20 18.55 8.23
N ARG A 87 -14.89 18.91 7.15
CA ARG A 87 -15.62 20.18 7.06
C ARG A 87 -16.77 20.25 8.07
N LEU A 88 -17.44 19.12 8.32
CA LEU A 88 -18.63 19.06 9.19
C LEU A 88 -18.28 18.92 10.68
N PHE A 89 -17.24 18.15 11.02
CA PHE A 89 -16.99 17.71 12.39
C PHE A 89 -15.62 18.10 12.96
N PHE A 90 -14.53 17.98 12.17
CA PHE A 90 -13.17 18.12 12.71
C PHE A 90 -12.60 19.53 12.53
N HIS A 91 -12.99 20.24 11.48
CA HIS A 91 -12.55 21.61 11.17
C HIS A 91 -11.03 21.79 11.16
N MET A 92 -10.29 20.73 10.77
CA MET A 92 -8.82 20.76 10.65
C MET A 92 -8.38 21.76 9.60
N LYS A 93 -7.19 22.34 9.77
CA LYS A 93 -6.55 23.18 8.75
C LYS A 93 -6.30 22.39 7.47
N ALA A 94 -6.20 23.08 6.33
CA ALA A 94 -6.09 22.45 5.02
C ALA A 94 -4.93 21.45 4.91
N ALA A 95 -3.77 21.73 5.51
CA ALA A 95 -2.64 20.81 5.50
C ALA A 95 -2.91 19.52 6.28
N ASP A 96 -3.48 19.63 7.50
CA ASP A 96 -3.84 18.48 8.33
C ASP A 96 -5.00 17.68 7.70
N ALA A 97 -5.99 18.37 7.11
CA ALA A 97 -7.08 17.75 6.36
C ALA A 97 -6.56 16.97 5.13
N THR A 98 -5.52 17.46 4.47
CA THR A 98 -4.86 16.75 3.37
C THR A 98 -4.18 15.47 3.88
N ILE A 99 -3.49 15.52 5.02
CA ILE A 99 -2.93 14.31 5.66
C ILE A 99 -4.05 13.33 6.01
N GLY A 100 -5.17 13.80 6.51
CA GLY A 100 -6.33 12.95 6.83
C GLY A 100 -6.95 12.29 5.59
N ALA A 101 -7.10 13.03 4.50
CA ALA A 101 -7.56 12.48 3.22
C ALA A 101 -6.58 11.43 2.69
N LEU A 102 -5.27 11.71 2.70
CA LEU A 102 -4.24 10.75 2.32
C LEU A 102 -4.26 9.51 3.24
N ASN A 103 -4.43 9.68 4.54
CA ASN A 103 -4.57 8.59 5.50
C ASN A 103 -5.76 7.67 5.16
N SER A 104 -6.86 8.25 4.68
CA SER A 104 -8.07 7.51 4.31
C SER A 104 -7.97 6.81 2.95
N LEU A 105 -7.30 7.42 1.96
CA LEU A 105 -7.27 6.90 0.58
C LEU A 105 -6.00 6.10 0.22
N TYR A 106 -4.86 6.37 0.86
CA TYR A 106 -3.58 5.79 0.47
C TYR A 106 -3.39 4.38 1.04
N LEU A 107 -3.23 3.38 0.18
CA LEU A 107 -3.10 1.98 0.57
C LEU A 107 -1.65 1.59 0.82
N ASN A 108 -1.41 0.75 1.82
CA ASN A 108 -0.12 0.13 2.09
C ASN A 108 0.15 -1.02 1.12
N SER A 109 0.19 -0.69 -0.15
CA SER A 109 0.33 -1.65 -1.24
C SER A 109 1.70 -2.34 -1.26
N ASN A 110 2.77 -1.67 -0.80
CA ASN A 110 4.10 -2.28 -0.75
C ASN A 110 4.28 -3.19 0.48
N ASN A 111 4.16 -2.64 1.70
CA ASN A 111 4.57 -3.38 2.90
C ASN A 111 3.57 -4.45 3.35
N ILE A 112 2.27 -4.23 3.10
CA ILE A 112 1.21 -5.17 3.47
C ILE A 112 0.52 -5.75 2.22
N GLY A 113 0.36 -4.94 1.18
CA GLY A 113 -0.32 -5.36 -0.05
C GLY A 113 0.43 -6.47 -0.79
N LEU A 114 1.76 -6.36 -0.95
CA LEU A 114 2.56 -7.41 -1.56
C LEU A 114 2.44 -8.76 -0.84
N PRO A 115 2.65 -8.85 0.49
CA PRO A 115 2.41 -10.08 1.24
C PRO A 115 0.98 -10.63 1.09
N ILE A 116 -0.03 -9.77 1.19
CA ILE A 116 -1.43 -10.17 1.04
C ILE A 116 -1.71 -10.70 -0.38
N ALA A 117 -1.23 -10.01 -1.40
CA ALA A 117 -1.38 -10.44 -2.79
C ALA A 117 -0.65 -11.77 -3.06
N THR A 118 0.53 -11.97 -2.47
CA THR A 118 1.32 -13.19 -2.62
C THR A 118 0.67 -14.38 -1.89
N TYR A 119 0.33 -14.22 -0.60
CA TYR A 119 -0.04 -15.35 0.25
C TYR A 119 -1.55 -15.58 0.39
N ILE A 120 -2.38 -14.56 0.15
CA ILE A 120 -3.83 -14.67 0.25
C ILE A 120 -4.50 -14.69 -1.12
N LEU A 121 -4.05 -13.84 -2.06
CA LEU A 121 -4.62 -13.77 -3.40
C LEU A 121 -3.88 -14.66 -4.42
N GLY A 122 -2.68 -15.16 -4.09
CA GLY A 122 -1.88 -16.04 -4.94
C GLY A 122 -1.24 -15.35 -6.16
N ASN A 123 -1.37 -14.03 -6.29
CA ASN A 123 -0.77 -13.27 -7.39
C ASN A 123 -0.29 -11.88 -6.94
N PRO A 124 1.01 -11.68 -6.69
CA PRO A 124 1.57 -10.39 -6.28
C PRO A 124 1.44 -9.28 -7.34
N ALA A 125 1.26 -9.60 -8.62
CA ALA A 125 1.06 -8.62 -9.68
C ALA A 125 -0.22 -7.77 -9.51
N LEU A 126 -1.22 -8.27 -8.79
CA LEU A 126 -2.47 -7.56 -8.52
C LEU A 126 -2.29 -6.25 -7.75
N VAL A 127 -1.15 -6.06 -7.07
CA VAL A 127 -0.81 -4.81 -6.37
C VAL A 127 -0.29 -3.73 -7.30
N ALA A 128 0.28 -4.09 -8.45
CA ALA A 128 0.94 -3.16 -9.36
C ALA A 128 0.05 -2.00 -9.84
N PRO A 129 -1.22 -2.21 -10.25
CA PRO A 129 -2.10 -1.10 -10.62
C PRO A 129 -2.28 -0.07 -9.52
N ILE A 130 -2.40 -0.53 -8.27
CA ILE A 130 -2.56 0.35 -7.10
C ILE A 130 -1.28 1.16 -6.87
N LEU A 131 -0.12 0.50 -6.93
CA LEU A 131 1.18 1.17 -6.78
C LEU A 131 1.38 2.26 -7.81
N VAL A 132 1.15 1.95 -9.09
CA VAL A 132 1.29 2.91 -10.18
C VAL A 132 0.31 4.08 -9.99
N MET A 133 -0.95 3.80 -9.73
CA MET A 133 -1.98 4.81 -9.51
C MET A 133 -1.64 5.75 -8.35
N GLN A 134 -1.23 5.21 -7.21
CA GLN A 134 -0.90 6.01 -6.03
C GLN A 134 0.30 6.93 -6.28
N GLN A 135 1.35 6.40 -6.90
CA GLN A 135 2.57 7.16 -7.17
C GLN A 135 2.42 8.16 -8.32
N ALA A 136 1.63 7.83 -9.34
CA ALA A 136 1.43 8.69 -10.50
C ALA A 136 0.34 9.76 -10.29
N VAL A 137 -0.65 9.49 -9.44
CA VAL A 137 -1.82 10.38 -9.28
C VAL A 137 -1.93 10.92 -7.85
N PHE A 138 -2.15 10.08 -6.84
CA PHE A 138 -2.46 10.57 -5.50
C PHE A 138 -1.29 11.23 -4.79
N THR A 139 -0.06 10.73 -4.99
CA THR A 139 1.13 11.35 -4.42
C THR A 139 1.37 12.76 -4.98
N PRO A 140 1.42 12.99 -6.30
CA PRO A 140 1.59 14.34 -6.85
C PRO A 140 0.48 15.31 -6.42
N ILE A 141 -0.77 14.88 -6.43
CA ILE A 141 -1.91 15.71 -5.99
C ILE A 141 -1.76 16.08 -4.52
N GLY A 142 -1.57 15.10 -3.64
CA GLY A 142 -1.46 15.32 -2.21
C GLY A 142 -0.29 16.24 -1.84
N LEU A 143 0.87 16.03 -2.47
CA LEU A 143 2.05 16.86 -2.23
C LEU A 143 1.90 18.28 -2.81
N THR A 144 1.19 18.44 -3.95
CA THR A 144 0.84 19.77 -4.46
C THR A 144 -0.02 20.54 -3.46
N VAL A 145 -1.05 19.91 -2.91
CA VAL A 145 -1.90 20.56 -1.90
C VAL A 145 -1.10 20.90 -0.64
N LEU A 146 -0.21 20.00 -0.20
CA LEU A 146 0.66 20.26 0.94
C LEU A 146 1.65 21.42 0.67
N ASP A 147 2.25 21.48 -0.52
CA ASP A 147 3.14 22.60 -0.89
C ASP A 147 2.39 23.95 -0.89
N VAL A 148 1.18 24.00 -1.48
CA VAL A 148 0.34 25.22 -1.48
C VAL A 148 -0.02 25.64 -0.06
N THR A 149 -0.47 24.70 0.77
CA THR A 149 -1.02 24.99 2.10
C THR A 149 0.05 25.28 3.15
N THR A 150 1.29 24.81 2.95
CA THR A 150 2.38 25.00 3.93
C THR A 150 3.41 26.04 3.49
N LYS A 151 3.73 26.10 2.18
CA LYS A 151 4.82 26.97 1.67
C LYS A 151 4.31 28.14 0.81
N GLY A 152 3.03 28.12 0.44
CA GLY A 152 2.44 29.14 -0.44
C GLY A 152 2.98 29.14 -1.89
N LYS A 153 3.83 28.19 -2.24
CA LYS A 153 4.45 28.07 -3.57
C LYS A 153 4.40 26.62 -4.05
N VAL A 154 4.16 26.42 -5.34
CA VAL A 154 4.17 25.11 -6.00
C VAL A 154 5.40 25.04 -6.90
N SER A 155 6.21 24.01 -6.74
CA SER A 155 7.24 23.65 -7.72
C SER A 155 6.72 22.51 -8.60
N ALA A 156 6.04 22.84 -9.70
CA ALA A 156 5.55 21.86 -10.66
C ALA A 156 6.68 20.90 -11.12
N LYS A 157 7.90 21.40 -11.25
CA LYS A 157 9.09 20.62 -11.63
C LYS A 157 9.44 19.56 -10.57
N GLU A 158 9.35 19.87 -9.28
CA GLU A 158 9.61 18.91 -8.20
C GLU A 158 8.51 17.85 -8.12
N ILE A 159 7.26 18.25 -8.29
CA ILE A 159 6.11 17.34 -8.28
C ILE A 159 6.19 16.35 -9.42
N LEU A 160 6.47 16.81 -10.65
CA LEU A 160 6.61 15.93 -11.83
C LEU A 160 7.82 15.00 -11.74
N LYS A 161 8.87 15.37 -11.00
CA LYS A 161 10.04 14.52 -10.78
C LYS A 161 9.83 13.44 -9.73
N GLN A 162 8.87 13.59 -8.81
CA GLN A 162 8.68 12.66 -7.70
C GLN A 162 8.41 11.21 -8.14
N PRO A 163 7.51 10.92 -9.10
CA PRO A 163 7.31 9.56 -9.58
C PRO A 163 8.59 8.93 -10.11
N LEU A 164 9.45 9.72 -10.78
CA LEU A 164 10.72 9.26 -11.34
C LEU A 164 11.80 8.94 -10.29
N HIS A 165 11.59 9.34 -9.03
CA HIS A 165 12.47 9.02 -7.90
C HIS A 165 11.90 7.89 -7.02
N GLN A 166 10.80 7.26 -7.44
CA GLN A 166 10.20 6.13 -6.72
C GLN A 166 10.74 4.82 -7.28
N PRO A 167 11.66 4.12 -6.56
CA PRO A 167 12.32 2.92 -7.08
C PRO A 167 11.32 1.83 -7.49
N LEU A 168 10.25 1.69 -6.71
CA LEU A 168 9.20 0.71 -6.95
C LEU A 168 8.45 0.98 -8.25
N LEU A 169 8.14 2.25 -8.56
CA LEU A 169 7.52 2.64 -9.82
C LEU A 169 8.49 2.39 -11.00
N ILE A 170 9.77 2.69 -10.83
CA ILE A 170 10.79 2.44 -11.86
C ILE A 170 10.87 0.94 -12.16
N GLY A 171 10.99 0.09 -11.13
CA GLY A 171 10.99 -1.37 -11.28
C GLY A 171 9.73 -1.89 -11.98
N SER A 172 8.56 -1.37 -11.59
CA SER A 172 7.29 -1.72 -12.22
C SER A 172 7.25 -1.34 -13.69
N LEU A 173 7.63 -0.11 -14.05
CA LEU A 173 7.61 0.36 -15.44
C LEU A 173 8.62 -0.39 -16.32
N LEU A 174 9.79 -0.71 -15.80
CA LEU A 174 10.78 -1.53 -16.50
C LEU A 174 10.26 -2.95 -16.73
N GLY A 175 9.63 -3.57 -15.73
CA GLY A 175 8.99 -4.88 -15.88
C GLY A 175 7.90 -4.88 -16.95
N ILE A 176 7.02 -3.86 -16.92
CA ILE A 176 5.99 -3.64 -17.95
C ILE A 176 6.60 -3.51 -19.34
N ALA A 177 7.65 -2.73 -19.49
CA ALA A 177 8.33 -2.55 -20.78
C ALA A 177 8.89 -3.88 -21.30
N VAL A 178 9.55 -4.65 -20.44
CA VAL A 178 10.06 -5.99 -20.78
C VAL A 178 8.95 -6.94 -21.20
N SER A 179 7.84 -6.99 -20.45
CA SER A 179 6.69 -7.80 -20.79
C SER A 179 6.11 -7.43 -22.17
N ALA A 180 5.93 -6.14 -22.44
CA ALA A 180 5.43 -5.66 -23.73
C ALA A 180 6.35 -6.01 -24.90
N ILE A 181 7.67 -5.89 -24.71
CA ILE A 181 8.67 -6.28 -25.71
C ILE A 181 8.64 -7.80 -25.92
N SER A 182 8.65 -8.58 -24.83
CA SER A 182 8.61 -10.06 -24.88
C SER A 182 7.36 -10.57 -25.60
N ALA A 183 6.21 -9.97 -25.33
CA ALA A 183 4.96 -10.30 -26.02
C ALA A 183 5.03 -10.02 -27.54
N LYS A 184 5.71 -8.95 -27.94
CA LYS A 184 5.86 -8.59 -29.36
C LYS A 184 6.82 -9.51 -30.12
N VAL A 185 7.91 -9.96 -29.46
CA VAL A 185 8.92 -10.84 -30.10
C VAL A 185 8.61 -12.33 -29.92
N GLY A 186 7.65 -12.70 -29.05
CA GLY A 186 7.21 -14.07 -28.85
C GLY A 186 8.08 -14.90 -27.88
N TYR A 187 9.08 -14.30 -27.24
CA TYR A 187 9.90 -14.94 -26.19
C TYR A 187 10.34 -13.94 -25.14
N PHE A 188 10.74 -14.44 -23.97
CA PHE A 188 11.23 -13.59 -22.88
C PHE A 188 12.61 -13.03 -23.20
N VAL A 189 12.74 -11.70 -23.29
CA VAL A 189 13.92 -11.02 -23.84
C VAL A 189 15.09 -10.91 -22.87
N ILE A 190 14.90 -11.11 -21.56
CA ILE A 190 15.98 -11.02 -20.57
C ILE A 190 16.62 -12.41 -20.38
N PRO A 191 17.93 -12.57 -20.61
CA PRO A 191 18.62 -13.82 -20.35
C PRO A 191 18.57 -14.23 -18.88
N SER A 192 18.52 -15.54 -18.59
CA SER A 192 18.38 -16.06 -17.22
C SER A 192 19.52 -15.58 -16.30
N PHE A 193 20.75 -15.48 -16.77
CA PHE A 193 21.88 -15.02 -15.96
C PHE A 193 21.75 -13.57 -15.47
N ILE A 194 20.87 -12.75 -16.08
CA ILE A 194 20.51 -11.40 -15.63
C ILE A 194 19.22 -11.45 -14.82
N TYR A 195 18.21 -12.22 -15.26
CA TYR A 195 16.91 -12.30 -14.62
C TYR A 195 16.98 -12.97 -13.25
N ASP A 196 17.63 -14.13 -13.14
CA ASP A 196 17.64 -14.94 -11.91
C ASP A 196 18.24 -14.21 -10.70
N PRO A 197 19.34 -13.44 -10.80
CA PRO A 197 19.82 -12.61 -9.69
C PRO A 197 18.82 -11.51 -9.26
N ILE A 198 18.11 -10.90 -10.21
CA ILE A 198 17.10 -9.87 -9.92
C ILE A 198 15.92 -10.50 -9.19
N ASP A 199 15.45 -11.66 -9.64
CA ASP A 199 14.38 -12.44 -9.04
C ASP A 199 14.73 -12.86 -7.61
N MET A 200 15.92 -13.42 -7.39
CA MET A 200 16.44 -13.81 -6.08
C MET A 200 16.54 -12.61 -5.11
N ILE A 201 16.95 -11.44 -5.56
CA ILE A 201 16.94 -10.21 -4.76
C ILE A 201 15.49 -9.81 -4.46
N GLY A 202 14.61 -9.92 -5.45
CA GLY A 202 13.18 -9.64 -5.32
C GLY A 202 12.50 -10.50 -4.25
N ASP A 203 12.78 -11.79 -4.21
CA ASP A 203 12.23 -12.73 -3.24
C ASP A 203 12.51 -12.36 -1.78
N SER A 204 13.59 -11.64 -1.53
CA SER A 204 13.91 -11.11 -0.19
C SER A 204 12.97 -9.98 0.27
N ALA A 205 12.22 -9.34 -0.65
CA ALA A 205 11.43 -8.15 -0.35
C ALA A 205 10.37 -8.42 0.71
N VAL A 206 9.52 -9.41 0.50
CA VAL A 206 8.39 -9.70 1.39
C VAL A 206 8.84 -10.05 2.81
N PRO A 207 9.78 -11.00 3.04
CA PRO A 207 10.23 -11.30 4.38
C PRO A 207 10.94 -10.12 5.07
N MET A 208 11.73 -9.33 4.34
CA MET A 208 12.38 -8.13 4.89
C MET A 208 11.35 -7.06 5.32
N ILE A 209 10.34 -6.81 4.51
CA ILE A 209 9.25 -5.86 4.82
C ILE A 209 8.50 -6.30 6.07
N LEU A 210 8.10 -7.57 6.15
CA LEU A 210 7.33 -8.10 7.27
C LEU A 210 8.14 -8.08 8.57
N MET A 211 9.41 -8.45 8.52
CA MET A 211 10.31 -8.35 9.69
C MET A 211 10.51 -6.89 10.11
N ALA A 212 10.75 -5.98 9.18
CA ALA A 212 10.88 -4.55 9.49
C ALA A 212 9.59 -3.98 10.11
N PHE A 213 8.42 -4.43 9.63
CA PHE A 213 7.14 -4.07 10.22
C PHE A 213 7.01 -4.63 11.64
N GLY A 214 7.33 -5.91 11.88
CA GLY A 214 7.37 -6.51 13.21
C GLY A 214 8.26 -5.75 14.17
N MET A 215 9.46 -5.37 13.74
CA MET A 215 10.39 -4.55 14.53
C MET A 215 9.78 -3.18 14.90
N SER A 216 9.01 -2.57 13.99
CA SER A 216 8.39 -1.26 14.21
C SER A 216 7.29 -1.25 15.28
N LEU A 217 6.71 -2.41 15.60
CA LEU A 217 5.69 -2.54 16.64
C LEU A 217 6.29 -2.46 18.05
N HIS A 218 7.61 -2.70 18.17
CA HIS A 218 8.28 -2.64 19.47
C HIS A 218 8.48 -1.16 19.91
N GLY A 219 7.96 -0.82 21.10
CA GLY A 219 8.16 0.51 21.71
C GLY A 219 7.26 1.64 21.19
N THR A 220 6.29 1.36 20.32
CA THR A 220 5.32 2.37 19.86
C THR A 220 4.31 2.72 20.96
N LYS A 221 4.08 4.02 21.19
CA LYS A 221 3.04 4.55 22.08
C LYS A 221 1.99 5.28 21.24
N PRO A 222 0.82 4.65 20.99
CA PRO A 222 -0.25 5.26 20.20
C PRO A 222 -1.06 6.29 21.02
N LEU A 223 -1.85 7.13 20.32
CA LEU A 223 -2.87 8.02 20.88
C LEU A 223 -2.36 8.99 21.96
N GLN A 224 -1.15 9.52 21.78
CA GLN A 224 -0.61 10.52 22.69
C GLN A 224 -1.36 11.86 22.56
N ASP A 225 -1.84 12.18 21.36
CA ASP A 225 -2.66 13.37 21.10
C ASP A 225 -4.15 13.02 21.16
N LYS A 226 -4.76 13.31 22.30
CA LYS A 226 -6.18 12.99 22.55
C LYS A 226 -7.15 13.76 21.65
N SER A 227 -6.75 14.93 21.13
CA SER A 227 -7.61 15.78 20.28
C SER A 227 -7.90 15.13 18.93
N ASN A 228 -6.99 14.31 18.43
CA ASN A 228 -7.10 13.64 17.13
C ASN A 228 -7.75 12.25 17.19
N ILE A 229 -8.08 11.74 18.38
CA ILE A 229 -8.64 10.39 18.53
C ILE A 229 -9.87 10.14 17.64
N PRO A 230 -10.92 11.01 17.61
CA PRO A 230 -12.08 10.77 16.75
C PRO A 230 -11.72 10.72 15.28
N ALA A 231 -10.81 11.58 14.81
CA ALA A 231 -10.35 11.59 13.44
C ALA A 231 -9.52 10.34 13.07
N VAL A 232 -8.70 9.83 14.00
CA VAL A 232 -7.92 8.59 13.83
C VAL A 232 -8.85 7.38 13.62
N PHE A 233 -9.87 7.24 14.48
CA PHE A 233 -10.85 6.16 14.32
C PHE A 233 -11.69 6.32 13.05
N THR A 234 -12.04 7.55 12.67
CA THR A 234 -12.74 7.83 11.41
C THR A 234 -11.90 7.40 10.21
N VAL A 235 -10.61 7.74 10.17
CA VAL A 235 -9.70 7.29 9.12
C VAL A 235 -9.63 5.76 9.06
N ALA A 236 -9.46 5.09 10.20
CA ALA A 236 -9.40 3.63 10.24
C ALA A 236 -10.72 2.99 9.75
N ALA A 237 -11.87 3.54 10.14
CA ALA A 237 -13.17 3.06 9.66
C ALA A 237 -13.38 3.31 8.16
N LEU A 238 -13.04 4.50 7.68
CA LEU A 238 -13.09 4.82 6.25
C LEU A 238 -12.22 3.87 5.44
N LYS A 239 -11.02 3.57 5.95
CA LYS A 239 -10.04 2.74 5.27
C LYS A 239 -10.44 1.26 5.24
N ASN A 240 -10.82 0.70 6.39
CA ASN A 240 -10.97 -0.75 6.53
C ASN A 240 -12.42 -1.23 6.37
N ILE A 241 -13.41 -0.31 6.40
CA ILE A 241 -14.82 -0.65 6.25
C ILE A 241 -15.40 0.02 5.00
N VAL A 242 -15.35 1.35 4.91
CA VAL A 242 -16.05 2.09 3.86
C VAL A 242 -15.40 1.84 2.50
N MET A 243 -14.07 1.86 2.42
CA MET A 243 -13.36 1.66 1.17
C MET A 243 -13.61 0.27 0.55
N PRO A 244 -13.52 -0.85 1.29
CA PRO A 244 -13.89 -2.17 0.78
C PRO A 244 -15.35 -2.27 0.35
N ILE A 245 -16.28 -1.63 1.07
CA ILE A 245 -17.69 -1.59 0.66
C ILE A 245 -17.85 -0.86 -0.67
N ILE A 246 -17.23 0.30 -0.84
CA ILE A 246 -17.25 1.03 -2.11
C ILE A 246 -16.62 0.18 -3.23
N ALA A 247 -15.48 -0.46 -2.95
CA ALA A 247 -14.83 -1.34 -3.91
C ALA A 247 -15.71 -2.51 -4.31
N PHE A 248 -16.42 -3.12 -3.36
CA PHE A 248 -17.40 -4.17 -3.62
C PHE A 248 -18.53 -3.67 -4.53
N LEU A 249 -19.14 -2.53 -4.18
CA LEU A 249 -20.25 -1.96 -4.96
C LEU A 249 -19.79 -1.61 -6.39
N LEU A 250 -18.65 -0.99 -6.55
CA LEU A 250 -18.09 -0.67 -7.87
C LEU A 250 -17.75 -1.96 -8.65
N SER A 251 -17.08 -2.92 -8.03
CA SER A 251 -16.70 -4.18 -8.69
C SER A 251 -17.91 -4.99 -9.11
N TYR A 252 -18.89 -5.16 -8.20
CA TYR A 252 -20.03 -6.04 -8.42
C TYR A 252 -21.08 -5.43 -9.34
N PHE A 253 -21.50 -4.19 -9.09
CA PHE A 253 -22.63 -3.57 -9.78
C PHE A 253 -22.21 -2.76 -11.02
N VAL A 254 -21.04 -2.11 -11.00
CA VAL A 254 -20.60 -1.26 -12.10
C VAL A 254 -19.72 -2.03 -13.08
N MET A 255 -18.72 -2.77 -12.57
CA MET A 255 -17.78 -3.52 -13.43
C MET A 255 -18.25 -4.93 -13.77
N GLY A 256 -19.26 -5.46 -13.08
CA GLY A 256 -19.77 -6.80 -13.30
C GLY A 256 -18.83 -7.93 -12.86
N PHE A 257 -17.80 -7.62 -12.02
CA PHE A 257 -16.84 -8.62 -11.57
C PHE A 257 -17.47 -9.67 -10.66
N ARG A 258 -16.96 -10.91 -10.74
CA ARG A 258 -17.37 -12.06 -9.93
C ARG A 258 -16.14 -12.88 -9.54
N GLY A 259 -16.31 -13.79 -8.57
CA GLY A 259 -15.28 -14.75 -8.15
C GLY A 259 -13.96 -14.07 -7.77
N ALA A 260 -12.83 -14.62 -8.21
CA ALA A 260 -11.49 -14.18 -7.82
C ALA A 260 -11.18 -12.70 -8.09
N THR A 261 -11.69 -12.13 -9.19
CA THR A 261 -11.48 -10.71 -9.53
C THR A 261 -12.20 -9.79 -8.55
N LEU A 262 -13.46 -10.10 -8.22
CA LEU A 262 -14.22 -9.36 -7.20
C LEU A 262 -13.52 -9.45 -5.84
N TYR A 263 -13.16 -10.66 -5.43
CA TYR A 263 -12.46 -10.93 -4.17
C TYR A 263 -11.16 -10.13 -4.07
N ALA A 264 -10.32 -10.17 -5.12
CA ALA A 264 -9.06 -9.43 -5.14
C ALA A 264 -9.27 -7.90 -5.02
N CYS A 265 -10.23 -7.32 -5.76
CA CYS A 265 -10.51 -5.89 -5.68
C CYS A 265 -10.92 -5.46 -4.26
N VAL A 266 -11.77 -6.26 -3.60
CA VAL A 266 -12.28 -5.93 -2.25
C VAL A 266 -11.21 -6.14 -1.18
N VAL A 267 -10.43 -7.23 -1.25
CA VAL A 267 -9.30 -7.48 -0.33
C VAL A 267 -8.25 -6.38 -0.45
N LEU A 268 -7.86 -6.00 -1.66
CA LEU A 268 -6.88 -4.95 -1.88
C LEU A 268 -7.39 -3.58 -1.40
N ALA A 269 -8.68 -3.29 -1.50
CA ALA A 269 -9.27 -2.09 -0.94
C ALA A 269 -9.26 -2.06 0.61
N ALA A 270 -9.26 -3.24 1.27
CA ALA A 270 -9.17 -3.38 2.72
C ALA A 270 -7.73 -3.29 3.27
N LEU A 271 -6.73 -3.07 2.40
CA LEU A 271 -5.35 -2.83 2.85
C LEU A 271 -5.28 -1.59 3.76
N PRO A 272 -4.44 -1.60 4.80
CA PRO A 272 -4.32 -0.47 5.71
C PRO A 272 -3.69 0.75 5.02
N THR A 273 -3.61 1.85 5.73
CA THR A 273 -2.97 3.08 5.24
C THR A 273 -1.47 2.88 5.02
N GLY A 274 -0.97 3.39 3.90
CA GLY A 274 0.43 3.31 3.53
C GLY A 274 1.34 4.20 4.38
N GLN A 275 2.52 3.69 4.73
CA GLN A 275 3.53 4.40 5.53
C GLN A 275 4.05 5.68 4.88
N ASN A 276 3.88 5.80 3.55
CA ASN A 276 4.23 7.00 2.79
C ASN A 276 3.54 8.26 3.33
N VAL A 277 2.31 8.13 3.86
CA VAL A 277 1.57 9.26 4.43
C VAL A 277 2.30 9.86 5.64
N TYR A 278 2.91 9.02 6.50
CA TYR A 278 3.76 9.51 7.59
C TYR A 278 5.00 10.25 7.08
N ASN A 279 5.63 9.74 6.02
CA ASN A 279 6.78 10.42 5.41
C ASN A 279 6.39 11.78 4.82
N TYR A 280 5.19 11.91 4.25
CA TYR A 280 4.67 13.21 3.79
C TYR A 280 4.39 14.14 4.97
N ALA A 281 3.71 13.65 6.02
CA ALA A 281 3.49 14.40 7.24
C ALA A 281 4.79 14.92 7.86
N ALA A 282 5.83 14.08 7.91
CA ALA A 282 7.16 14.43 8.42
C ALA A 282 7.87 15.49 7.55
N ARG A 283 7.80 15.32 6.21
CA ARG A 283 8.43 16.27 5.26
C ARG A 283 7.87 17.69 5.38
N TYR A 284 6.56 17.79 5.63
CA TYR A 284 5.88 19.08 5.74
C TYR A 284 5.67 19.55 7.19
N ASN A 285 6.04 18.71 8.15
CA ASN A 285 5.87 18.95 9.59
C ASN A 285 4.40 19.24 9.97
N VAL A 286 3.46 18.48 9.42
CA VAL A 286 2.02 18.61 9.66
C VAL A 286 1.40 17.25 10.01
N GLY A 287 0.50 17.22 11.02
CA GLY A 287 -0.29 16.04 11.36
C GLY A 287 0.50 14.76 11.68
N LEU A 288 1.74 14.85 12.19
CA LEU A 288 2.64 13.71 12.41
C LEU A 288 2.03 12.62 13.31
N SER A 289 1.50 13.02 14.48
CA SER A 289 0.84 12.10 15.41
C SER A 289 -0.41 11.48 14.78
N PHE A 290 -1.20 12.28 14.09
CA PHE A 290 -2.40 11.84 13.39
C PHE A 290 -2.09 10.85 12.26
N ALA A 291 -1.08 11.13 11.41
CA ALA A 291 -0.64 10.21 10.36
C ALA A 291 -0.17 8.87 10.94
N ARG A 292 0.70 8.92 11.97
CA ARG A 292 1.21 7.72 12.64
C ARG A 292 0.09 6.85 13.22
N ASP A 293 -0.82 7.49 13.98
CA ASP A 293 -1.86 6.77 14.70
C ASP A 293 -2.92 6.21 13.72
N GLY A 294 -3.26 6.94 12.65
CA GLY A 294 -4.14 6.45 11.57
C GLY A 294 -3.56 5.22 10.86
N ILE A 295 -2.27 5.25 10.53
CA ILE A 295 -1.56 4.10 9.95
C ILE A 295 -1.60 2.91 10.92
N LEU A 296 -1.28 3.13 12.20
CA LEU A 296 -1.22 2.07 13.19
C LEU A 296 -2.60 1.40 13.37
N PHE A 297 -3.66 2.20 13.60
CA PHE A 297 -5.00 1.64 13.83
C PHE A 297 -5.56 0.95 12.59
N SER A 298 -5.40 1.53 11.40
CA SER A 298 -5.81 0.84 10.17
C SER A 298 -5.03 -0.46 9.96
N THR A 299 -3.73 -0.50 10.32
CA THR A 299 -2.92 -1.72 10.18
C THR A 299 -3.31 -2.81 11.18
N LEU A 300 -3.62 -2.45 12.43
CA LEU A 300 -4.04 -3.43 13.44
C LEU A 300 -5.43 -4.01 13.15
N THR A 301 -6.31 -3.24 12.52
CA THR A 301 -7.69 -3.67 12.24
C THR A 301 -7.85 -4.31 10.86
N SER A 302 -7.01 -3.99 9.87
CA SER A 302 -7.09 -4.51 8.51
C SER A 302 -7.15 -6.05 8.42
N PRO A 303 -6.33 -6.84 9.16
CA PRO A 303 -6.41 -8.31 9.09
C PRO A 303 -7.80 -8.86 9.43
N ILE A 304 -8.50 -8.21 10.38
CA ILE A 304 -9.86 -8.63 10.80
C ILE A 304 -10.83 -8.44 9.62
N PHE A 305 -10.79 -7.28 8.97
CA PHE A 305 -11.69 -7.00 7.85
C PHE A 305 -11.34 -7.83 6.62
N ILE A 306 -10.06 -8.08 6.33
CA ILE A 306 -9.64 -8.97 5.24
C ILE A 306 -10.11 -10.41 5.51
N ALA A 307 -10.03 -10.90 6.77
CA ALA A 307 -10.56 -12.20 7.14
C ALA A 307 -12.08 -12.29 6.93
N ILE A 308 -12.83 -11.25 7.32
CA ILE A 308 -14.27 -11.18 7.06
C ILE A 308 -14.57 -11.24 5.56
N ILE A 309 -13.85 -10.47 4.76
CA ILE A 309 -13.99 -10.46 3.29
C ILE A 309 -13.67 -11.85 2.71
N ALA A 310 -12.65 -12.53 3.22
CA ALA A 310 -12.30 -13.89 2.79
C ALA A 310 -13.39 -14.92 3.12
N VAL A 311 -14.11 -14.74 4.22
CA VAL A 311 -15.27 -15.59 4.56
C VAL A 311 -16.47 -15.33 3.64
N LEU A 312 -16.69 -14.07 3.26
CA LEU A 312 -17.87 -13.66 2.50
C LEU A 312 -17.72 -13.85 0.98
N LEU A 313 -16.51 -13.71 0.45
CA LEU A 313 -16.24 -13.63 -0.98
C LEU A 313 -15.19 -14.65 -1.48
N GLY A 314 -14.44 -15.29 -0.57
CA GLY A 314 -13.34 -16.21 -0.88
C GLY A 314 -13.73 -17.66 -1.16
#